data_ee695aa130f7ce8eaf8a5921aaa74772
#
_entry.id   ee695aa130f7ce8eaf8a5921aaa74772
#
_cell.length_a   1.000
_cell.length_b   1.000
_cell.length_c   1.000
_cell.angle_alpha   90.00
_cell.angle_beta   90.00
_cell.angle_gamma   90.00
#
_symmetry.space_group_name_H-M   'P 1'
#
loop_
_entity.id
_entity.type
_entity.pdbx_description
1 polymer ?
#
loop_
_entity_poly.entity_id
_entity_poly.type
_entity_poly.pdbx_seq_one_letter_code
_entity_poly.pdbx_strand_id
1 'polypeptide(L)' 'MTEDKVVERLDRIIKLIVLAMTSGRPQIERIKLLSGVGCTPKEIAGLLGTTGNTVNVALAGLRKKQKGKNSRSL' A
#
# COMPACT_ATOMS: atom_id res chain seq x y z
N MET A 1 -16.52 19.22 14.34
CA MET A 1 -15.45 18.33 13.84
C MET A 1 -14.49 19.14 12.99
N THR A 2 -13.20 19.01 13.23
CA THR A 2 -12.21 19.76 12.48
C THR A 2 -11.96 19.11 11.12
N GLU A 3 -11.46 19.89 10.17
CA GLU A 3 -11.08 19.41 8.84
C GLU A 3 -10.12 18.21 8.93
N ASP A 4 -9.17 18.29 9.85
CA ASP A 4 -8.17 17.23 10.03
C ASP A 4 -8.82 15.89 10.36
N LYS A 5 -9.84 15.89 11.20
CA LYS A 5 -10.56 14.67 11.56
C LYS A 5 -11.38 14.13 10.40
N VAL A 6 -11.96 15.02 9.60
CA VAL A 6 -12.70 14.60 8.41
C VAL A 6 -11.78 13.94 7.40
N VAL A 7 -10.63 14.56 7.13
CA VAL A 7 -9.63 14.02 6.21
C VAL A 7 -9.13 12.66 6.71
N GLU A 8 -8.85 12.55 8.01
CA GLU A 8 -8.39 11.31 8.61
C GLU A 8 -9.41 10.17 8.44
N ARG A 9 -10.68 10.46 8.63
CA ARG A 9 -11.75 9.47 8.47
C ARG A 9 -11.93 9.05 7.02
N LEU A 10 -11.87 10.01 6.09
CA LEU A 10 -11.94 9.71 4.66
C LEU A 10 -10.78 8.84 4.23
N ASP A 11 -9.59 9.14 4.74
CA ASP A 11 -8.38 8.37 4.46
C ASP A 11 -8.54 6.91 4.92
N ARG A 12 -9.10 6.72 6.12
CA ARG A 12 -9.38 5.37 6.64
C ARG A 12 -10.36 4.61 5.78
N ILE A 13 -11.41 5.30 5.32
CA ILE A 13 -12.42 4.67 4.46
C ILE A 13 -11.78 4.22 3.15
N ILE A 14 -10.96 5.05 2.54
CA ILE A 14 -10.26 4.72 1.30
C ILE A 14 -9.38 3.47 1.51
N LYS A 15 -8.63 3.43 2.60
CA LYS A 15 -7.77 2.29 2.91
C LYS A 15 -8.56 1.00 3.08
N LEU A 16 -9.70 1.08 3.77
CA LEU A 16 -10.57 -0.07 3.97
C LEU A 16 -11.19 -0.56 2.67
N ILE A 17 -11.56 0.36 1.79
CA ILE A 17 -12.11 0.02 0.48
C ILE A 17 -11.05 -0.73 -0.34
N VAL A 18 -9.82 -0.22 -0.39
CA VAL A 18 -8.73 -0.87 -1.12
C VAL A 18 -8.46 -2.25 -0.54
N LEU A 19 -8.46 -2.36 0.78
CA LEU A 19 -8.25 -3.64 1.45
C LEU A 19 -9.33 -4.66 1.05
N ALA A 20 -10.59 -4.24 1.06
CA ALA A 20 -11.71 -5.10 0.69
C ALA A 20 -11.66 -5.49 -0.79
N MET A 21 -11.36 -4.54 -1.67
CA MET A 21 -11.29 -4.78 -3.11
C MET A 21 -10.16 -5.73 -3.49
N THR A 22 -9.11 -5.78 -2.68
CA THR A 22 -7.95 -6.64 -2.95
C THR A 22 -8.01 -7.97 -2.20
N SER A 23 -9.12 -8.24 -1.53
CA SER A 23 -9.31 -9.51 -0.83
C SER A 23 -9.19 -10.68 -1.81
N GLY A 24 -8.43 -11.69 -1.43
CA GLY A 24 -8.18 -12.84 -2.29
C GLY A 24 -7.04 -12.67 -3.28
N ARG A 25 -6.49 -11.48 -3.41
CA ARG A 25 -5.33 -11.24 -4.27
C ARG A 25 -4.03 -11.57 -3.56
N PRO A 26 -2.94 -11.86 -4.30
CA PRO A 26 -1.65 -12.07 -3.67
C PRO A 26 -1.24 -10.88 -2.81
N GLN A 27 -0.54 -11.17 -1.71
CA GLN A 27 -0.14 -10.13 -0.76
C GLN A 27 0.69 -9.02 -1.42
N ILE A 28 1.54 -9.37 -2.37
CA ILE A 28 2.38 -8.39 -3.07
C ILE A 28 1.53 -7.36 -3.82
N GLU A 29 0.43 -7.78 -4.44
CA GLU A 29 -0.48 -6.87 -5.12
C GLU A 29 -1.20 -5.94 -4.14
N ARG A 30 -1.60 -6.48 -3.00
CA ARG A 30 -2.26 -5.71 -1.95
C ARG A 30 -1.33 -4.64 -1.40
N ILE A 31 -0.07 -5.00 -1.17
CA ILE A 31 0.96 -4.06 -0.71
C ILE A 31 1.14 -2.94 -1.73
N LYS A 32 1.24 -3.30 -3.01
CA LYS A 32 1.40 -2.33 -4.08
C LYS A 32 0.24 -1.33 -4.12
N LEU A 33 -0.99 -1.82 -4.06
CA LEU A 33 -2.17 -0.97 -4.11
C LEU A 33 -2.30 -0.07 -2.89
N LEU A 34 -2.04 -0.60 -1.70
CA LEU A 34 -2.09 0.18 -0.48
C LEU A 34 -1.00 1.25 -0.47
N SER A 35 0.18 0.93 -0.93
CA SER A 35 1.27 1.90 -1.07
C SER A 35 0.87 2.99 -2.07
N GLY A 36 0.19 2.61 -3.14
CA GLY A 36 -0.26 3.54 -4.17
C GLY A 36 -1.27 4.58 -3.67
N VAL A 37 -2.05 4.24 -2.64
CA VAL A 37 -2.99 5.19 -2.04
C VAL A 37 -2.42 5.93 -0.84
N GLY A 38 -1.11 5.82 -0.61
CA GLY A 38 -0.42 6.61 0.39
C GLY A 38 -0.24 5.96 1.75
N CYS A 39 -0.46 4.64 1.87
CA CYS A 39 -0.22 3.94 3.12
C CYS A 39 1.27 3.78 3.37
N THR A 40 1.69 4.01 4.61
CA THR A 40 3.06 3.74 5.02
C THR A 40 3.28 2.24 5.20
N PRO A 41 4.52 1.74 5.14
CA PRO A 41 4.79 0.31 5.38
C PRO A 41 4.22 -0.19 6.70
N LYS A 42 4.27 0.62 7.75
CA LYS A 42 3.72 0.27 9.05
C LYS A 42 2.20 0.11 8.99
N GLU A 43 1.52 1.01 8.30
CA GLU A 43 0.08 0.94 8.11
C GLU A 43 -0.32 -0.29 7.30
N ILE A 44 0.41 -0.56 6.23
CA ILE A 44 0.17 -1.74 5.39
C ILE A 44 0.33 -3.01 6.20
N ALA A 45 1.39 -3.09 6.99
CA ALA A 45 1.64 -4.24 7.85
C ALA A 45 0.47 -4.49 8.82
N GLY A 46 -0.03 -3.43 9.42
CA GLY A 46 -1.17 -3.51 10.33
C GLY A 46 -2.44 -3.98 9.64
N LEU A 47 -2.71 -3.47 8.45
CA LEU A 47 -3.91 -3.81 7.68
C LEU A 47 -3.88 -5.25 7.17
N LEU A 48 -2.71 -5.73 6.75
CA LEU A 48 -2.56 -7.06 6.18
C LEU A 48 -2.20 -8.14 7.21
N GLY A 49 -1.93 -7.74 8.45
CA GLY A 49 -1.56 -8.68 9.50
C GLY A 49 -0.15 -9.25 9.31
N THR A 50 0.75 -8.46 8.77
CA THR A 50 2.15 -8.86 8.56
C THR A 50 3.09 -7.89 9.28
N THR A 51 4.39 -7.95 9.01
CA THR A 51 5.38 -7.10 9.64
C THR A 51 5.84 -5.98 8.71
N GLY A 52 6.29 -4.87 9.29
CA GLY A 52 6.84 -3.76 8.53
C GLY A 52 8.02 -4.18 7.67
N ASN A 53 8.84 -5.09 8.18
CA ASN A 53 9.99 -5.61 7.44
C ASN A 53 9.57 -6.35 6.17
N THR A 54 8.54 -7.19 6.28
CA THR A 54 7.99 -7.91 5.12
C THR A 54 7.50 -6.93 4.06
N VAL A 55 6.79 -5.88 4.50
CA VAL A 55 6.28 -4.85 3.59
C VAL A 55 7.43 -4.10 2.92
N ASN A 56 8.45 -3.71 3.69
CA ASN A 56 9.60 -2.99 3.17
C ASN A 56 10.35 -3.80 2.11
N VAL A 57 10.54 -5.09 2.36
CA VAL A 57 11.20 -5.99 1.41
C VAL A 57 10.39 -6.07 0.11
N ALA A 58 9.07 -6.21 0.24
CA ALA A 58 8.19 -6.28 -0.92
C ALA A 58 8.22 -4.99 -1.73
N LEU A 59 8.17 -3.84 -1.06
CA LEU A 59 8.22 -2.55 -1.73
C LEU A 59 9.55 -2.29 -2.41
N ALA A 60 10.65 -2.72 -1.78
CA ALA A 60 11.97 -2.61 -2.40
C ALA A 60 12.05 -3.43 -3.68
N GLY A 61 11.48 -4.64 -3.65
CA GLY A 61 11.41 -5.50 -4.85
C GLY A 61 10.59 -4.87 -5.96
N LEU A 62 9.46 -4.26 -5.62
CA LEU A 62 8.60 -3.58 -6.59
C LEU A 62 9.30 -2.37 -7.22
N ARG A 63 10.00 -1.59 -6.42
CA ARG A 63 10.77 -0.45 -6.91
C ARG A 63 11.85 -0.88 -7.89
N LYS A 64 12.53 -1.96 -7.57
CA LYS A 64 13.57 -2.51 -8.43
C LYS A 64 13.01 -2.92 -9.78
N LYS A 65 11.86 -3.57 -9.80
CA LYS A 65 11.18 -3.97 -11.03
C LYS A 65 10.75 -2.76 -11.86
N GLN A 66 10.18 -1.75 -11.22
CA GLN A 66 9.74 -0.54 -11.91
C GLN A 66 10.91 0.21 -12.53
N LYS A 67 12.02 0.29 -11.79
CA LYS A 67 13.22 0.94 -12.29
C LYS A 67 13.76 0.25 -13.53
N GLY A 68 13.78 -1.09 -13.53
CA GLY A 68 14.20 -1.87 -14.68
C GLY A 68 13.28 -1.65 -15.87
N LYS A 69 11.97 -1.62 -15.63
CA LYS A 69 10.98 -1.37 -16.67
C LYS A 69 11.13 0.01 -17.27
N ASN A 70 11.31 1.02 -16.43
CA ASN A 70 11.47 2.40 -16.88
C ASN A 70 12.72 2.56 -17.75
N SER A 71 13.79 1.88 -17.40
CA SER A 71 15.01 1.91 -18.20
C SER A 71 14.79 1.34 -19.61
N ARG A 72 13.94 0.34 -19.71
CA ARG A 72 13.61 -0.26 -21.01
C ARG A 72 12.70 0.60 -21.85
N SER A 73 11.84 1.37 -21.19
CA SER A 73 10.88 2.23 -21.89
C SER A 73 11.55 3.40 -22.59
N LEU A 74 12.73 3.72 -22.16
CA LEU A 74 13.48 4.81 -22.75
C LEU A 74 14.34 4.31 -23.88
#